data_6a4d17a03b355be7721d383d81183c86
#
_entry.id   6a4d17a03b355be7721d383d81183c86
#
_cell.length_a   1.000
_cell.length_b   1.000
_cell.length_c   1.000
_cell.angle_alpha   90.00
_cell.angle_beta   90.00
_cell.angle_gamma   90.00
#
_symmetry.space_group_name_H-M   'P 1'
#
loop_
_entity.id
_entity.type
_entity.pdbx_description
1 polymer ?
#
loop_
_entity_poly.entity_id
_entity_poly.type
_entity_poly.pdbx_seq_one_letter_code
_entity_poly.pdbx_strand_id
1 'polypeptide(L)'
;MTLDMLGCIVGLIYIYQEYKASIWLWLTGIIMPVIYMFVYYEAGLYADFGMQIYYTLAAIYGFLYWKFGRKKGAEEIPITRYPRRLILPSLLTFLLLWAALYIILIKFTNSTVPVLDSFGNALSFIGLWALAKKYIEQWWIWIVVDIELAGLYVYKEIPFTAGLYAFYAVIAVAGYYKWRRSLTQRPPLTPPKEGDA
;
A
#
# COMPACT_ATOMS: atom_id res chain seq x y z
N MET A 1 0.07 19.79 -18.30
CA MET A 1 0.13 18.43 -17.73
C MET A 1 -1.18 18.21 -16.99
N THR A 2 -1.98 17.22 -17.40
CA THR A 2 -3.25 16.93 -16.72
C THR A 2 -2.98 16.28 -15.37
N LEU A 3 -3.93 16.36 -14.43
CA LEU A 3 -3.82 15.73 -13.11
C LEU A 3 -3.59 14.21 -13.22
N ASP A 4 -4.20 13.57 -14.23
CA ASP A 4 -4.02 12.14 -14.49
C ASP A 4 -2.58 11.80 -14.91
N MET A 5 -1.97 12.62 -15.78
CA MET A 5 -0.57 12.44 -16.17
C MET A 5 0.37 12.60 -14.96
N LEU A 6 0.10 13.58 -14.10
CA LEU A 6 0.84 13.76 -12.86
C LEU A 6 0.70 12.52 -11.96
N GLY A 7 -0.54 12.04 -11.79
CA GLY A 7 -0.84 10.82 -11.02
C GLY A 7 -0.07 9.60 -11.51
N CYS A 8 -0.05 9.38 -12.85
CA CYS A 8 0.71 8.28 -13.45
C CYS A 8 2.21 8.39 -13.17
N ILE A 9 2.82 9.58 -13.35
CA ILE A 9 4.25 9.78 -13.11
C ILE A 9 4.57 9.54 -11.63
N VAL A 10 3.79 10.13 -10.73
CA VAL A 10 3.98 9.96 -9.27
C VAL A 10 3.80 8.49 -8.87
N GLY A 11 2.81 7.79 -9.44
CA GLY A 11 2.57 6.37 -9.20
C GLY A 11 3.73 5.48 -9.67
N LEU A 12 4.30 5.76 -10.85
CA LEU A 12 5.49 5.03 -11.35
C LEU A 12 6.72 5.27 -10.48
N ILE A 13 6.92 6.49 -9.99
CA ILE A 13 8.00 6.79 -9.05
C ILE A 13 7.77 6.06 -7.73
N TYR A 14 6.53 6.07 -7.23
CA TYR A 14 6.14 5.39 -6.00
C TYR A 14 6.43 3.88 -6.05
N ILE A 15 5.93 3.17 -7.07
CA ILE A 15 6.13 1.72 -7.20
C ILE A 15 7.61 1.34 -7.38
N TYR A 16 8.39 2.18 -8.08
CA TYR A 16 9.84 2.00 -8.19
C TYR A 16 10.55 2.14 -6.85
N GLN A 17 10.16 3.13 -6.04
CA GLN A 17 10.70 3.33 -4.69
C GLN A 17 10.30 2.19 -3.75
N GLU A 18 9.08 1.68 -3.87
CA GLU A 18 8.59 0.51 -3.12
C GLU A 18 9.37 -0.74 -3.50
N TYR A 19 9.57 -0.97 -4.80
CA TYR A 19 10.41 -2.05 -5.30
C TYR A 19 11.82 -2.01 -4.70
N LYS A 20 12.40 -0.82 -4.51
CA LYS A 20 13.70 -0.61 -3.86
C LYS A 20 13.67 -0.63 -2.33
N ALA A 21 12.51 -0.72 -1.70
CA ALA A 21 12.31 -0.54 -0.26
C ALA A 21 12.85 0.82 0.25
N SER A 22 12.78 1.86 -0.57
CA SER A 22 13.28 3.20 -0.26
C SER A 22 12.32 3.97 0.63
N ILE A 23 12.82 4.65 1.67
CA ILE A 23 12.00 5.47 2.56
C ILE A 23 11.25 6.60 1.83
N TRP A 24 11.78 7.04 0.67
CA TRP A 24 11.20 8.11 -0.14
C TRP A 24 9.81 7.77 -0.70
N LEU A 25 9.47 6.46 -0.77
CA LEU A 25 8.13 6.05 -1.20
C LEU A 25 7.02 6.69 -0.33
N TRP A 26 7.28 6.89 0.95
CA TRP A 26 6.30 7.48 1.86
C TRP A 26 6.07 8.96 1.58
N LEU A 27 7.13 9.71 1.24
CA LEU A 27 6.99 11.11 0.84
C LEU A 27 6.30 11.24 -0.51
N THR A 28 6.65 10.40 -1.48
CA THR A 28 5.96 10.34 -2.77
C THR A 28 4.48 9.95 -2.59
N GLY A 29 4.19 9.02 -1.68
CA GLY A 29 2.84 8.55 -1.35
C GLY A 29 1.94 9.59 -0.67
N ILE A 30 2.48 10.72 -0.19
CA ILE A 30 1.70 11.84 0.35
C ILE A 30 1.21 12.79 -0.76
N ILE A 31 1.93 12.90 -1.88
CA ILE A 31 1.70 13.93 -2.90
C ILE A 31 0.27 13.86 -3.44
N MET A 32 -0.12 12.71 -3.99
CA MET A 32 -1.43 12.59 -4.62
C MET A 32 -2.61 12.63 -3.62
N PRO A 33 -2.56 11.95 -2.47
CA PRO A 33 -3.59 12.09 -1.45
C PRO A 33 -3.82 13.54 -1.02
N VAL A 34 -2.77 14.32 -0.80
CA VAL A 34 -2.92 15.74 -0.42
C VAL A 34 -3.58 16.55 -1.54
N ILE A 35 -3.19 16.34 -2.80
CA ILE A 35 -3.83 17.02 -3.94
C ILE A 35 -5.31 16.64 -4.03
N TYR A 36 -5.62 15.34 -3.97
CA TYR A 36 -7.00 14.85 -4.08
C TYR A 36 -7.87 15.22 -2.87
N MET A 37 -7.32 15.47 -1.68
CA MET A 37 -8.09 16.03 -0.57
C MET A 37 -8.77 17.34 -0.97
N PHE A 38 -8.06 18.27 -1.60
CA PHE A 38 -8.62 19.54 -2.06
C PHE A 38 -9.67 19.32 -3.16
N VAL A 39 -9.36 18.48 -4.15
CA VAL A 39 -10.27 18.17 -5.27
C VAL A 39 -11.60 17.58 -4.76
N TYR A 40 -11.53 16.59 -3.88
CA TYR A 40 -12.73 15.92 -3.38
C TYR A 40 -13.54 16.78 -2.40
N TYR A 41 -12.86 17.59 -1.60
CA TYR A 41 -13.54 18.55 -0.72
C TYR A 41 -14.33 19.58 -1.52
N GLU A 42 -13.74 20.18 -2.56
CA GLU A 42 -14.42 21.15 -3.44
C GLU A 42 -15.56 20.50 -4.24
N ALA A 43 -15.41 19.23 -4.62
CA ALA A 43 -16.45 18.47 -5.31
C ALA A 43 -17.58 17.98 -4.39
N GLY A 44 -17.48 18.16 -3.06
CA GLY A 44 -18.46 17.65 -2.08
C GLY A 44 -18.39 16.13 -1.89
N LEU A 45 -17.31 15.46 -2.34
CA LEU A 45 -17.09 14.01 -2.25
C LEU A 45 -16.42 13.67 -0.92
N TYR A 46 -17.16 13.83 0.18
CA TYR A 46 -16.59 13.72 1.54
C TYR A 46 -16.11 12.31 1.91
N ALA A 47 -16.67 11.25 1.34
CA ALA A 47 -16.20 9.89 1.56
C ALA A 47 -14.80 9.69 0.95
N ASP A 48 -14.62 10.14 -0.31
CA ASP A 48 -13.33 10.08 -1.00
C ASP A 48 -12.28 10.98 -0.33
N PHE A 49 -12.70 12.17 0.13
CA PHE A 49 -11.88 13.06 0.96
C PHE A 49 -11.38 12.35 2.23
N GLY A 50 -12.25 11.63 2.94
CA GLY A 50 -11.89 10.84 4.13
C GLY A 50 -10.86 9.75 3.81
N MET A 51 -10.96 9.11 2.65
CA MET A 51 -9.98 8.13 2.18
C MET A 51 -8.59 8.76 1.96
N GLN A 52 -8.52 9.98 1.40
CA GLN A 52 -7.25 10.68 1.22
C GLN A 52 -6.58 11.06 2.54
N ILE A 53 -7.37 11.42 3.56
CA ILE A 53 -6.87 11.63 4.92
C ILE A 53 -6.22 10.33 5.43
N TYR A 54 -6.91 9.21 5.28
CA TYR A 54 -6.35 7.92 5.69
C TYR A 54 -5.02 7.60 4.99
N TYR A 55 -4.96 7.72 3.66
CA TYR A 55 -3.73 7.45 2.90
C TYR A 55 -2.58 8.38 3.33
N THR A 56 -2.86 9.66 3.58
CA THR A 56 -1.86 10.60 4.09
C THR A 56 -1.35 10.19 5.47
N LEU A 57 -2.24 9.83 6.40
CA LEU A 57 -1.86 9.39 7.74
C LEU A 57 -1.07 8.07 7.70
N ALA A 58 -1.46 7.12 6.85
CA ALA A 58 -0.75 5.86 6.64
C ALA A 58 0.67 6.10 6.09
N ALA A 59 0.83 7.04 5.16
CA ALA A 59 2.14 7.41 4.63
C ALA A 59 3.02 8.10 5.68
N ILE A 60 2.47 9.01 6.48
CA ILE A 60 3.18 9.63 7.61
C ILE A 60 3.62 8.56 8.61
N TYR A 61 2.71 7.64 8.99
CA TYR A 61 3.03 6.54 9.88
C TYR A 61 4.17 5.67 9.32
N GLY A 62 4.09 5.27 8.05
CA GLY A 62 5.10 4.45 7.39
C GLY A 62 6.46 5.16 7.36
N PHE A 63 6.50 6.46 7.04
CA PHE A 63 7.72 7.26 7.07
C PHE A 63 8.34 7.31 8.46
N LEU A 64 7.54 7.65 9.47
CA LEU A 64 8.03 7.72 10.85
C LEU A 64 8.51 6.35 11.35
N TYR A 65 7.78 5.30 11.02
CA TYR A 65 8.16 3.94 11.38
C TYR A 65 9.47 3.52 10.72
N TRP A 66 9.68 3.80 9.43
CA TRP A 66 10.93 3.45 8.73
C TRP A 66 12.10 4.33 9.20
N LYS A 67 11.84 5.57 9.58
CA LYS A 67 12.90 6.49 10.07
C LYS A 67 13.32 6.20 11.50
N PHE A 68 12.36 5.94 12.39
CA PHE A 68 12.60 5.87 13.85
C PHE A 68 12.40 4.46 14.44
N GLY A 69 11.70 3.55 13.77
CA GLY A 69 11.41 2.20 14.26
C GLY A 69 12.57 1.20 14.16
N ARG A 70 13.77 1.68 13.88
CA ARG A 70 15.00 0.86 13.79
C ARG A 70 15.42 0.37 15.17
N LYS A 71 15.91 -0.87 15.24
CA LYS A 71 16.61 -1.35 16.44
C LYS A 71 17.96 -0.64 16.59
N LYS A 72 18.43 -0.46 17.83
CA LYS A 72 19.75 0.10 18.12
C LYS A 72 20.83 -0.66 17.32
N GLY A 73 21.64 0.06 16.53
CA GLY A 73 22.69 -0.53 15.69
C GLY A 73 22.27 -1.03 14.30
N ALA A 74 20.99 -0.94 13.92
CA ALA A 74 20.54 -1.28 12.58
C ALA A 74 20.45 -0.03 11.70
N GLU A 75 20.96 -0.09 10.46
CA GLU A 75 20.86 1.00 9.49
C GLU A 75 19.43 1.18 8.99
N GLU A 76 18.70 0.05 8.77
CA GLU A 76 17.32 0.05 8.27
C GLU A 76 16.46 -1.01 8.97
N ILE A 77 15.12 -0.81 8.89
CA ILE A 77 14.16 -1.84 9.27
C ILE A 77 14.28 -3.00 8.28
N PRO A 78 14.45 -4.23 8.78
CA PRO A 78 14.59 -5.40 7.94
C PRO A 78 13.28 -5.79 7.22
N ILE A 79 13.40 -6.25 5.97
CA ILE A 79 12.34 -7.03 5.32
C ILE A 79 12.19 -8.35 6.10
N THR A 80 10.95 -8.70 6.43
CA THR A 80 10.64 -9.91 7.21
C THR A 80 9.41 -10.63 6.64
N ARG A 81 9.14 -11.84 7.12
CA ARG A 81 7.92 -12.57 6.80
C ARG A 81 6.77 -12.14 7.70
N TYR A 82 5.56 -12.22 7.15
CA TYR A 82 4.34 -11.95 7.89
C TYR A 82 4.16 -12.97 9.03
N PRO A 83 4.01 -12.52 10.30
CA PRO A 83 3.85 -13.43 11.43
C PRO A 83 2.52 -14.19 11.34
N ARG A 84 2.55 -15.53 11.41
CA ARG A 84 1.35 -16.38 11.32
C ARG A 84 0.26 -16.00 12.33
N ARG A 85 0.65 -15.53 13.53
CA ARG A 85 -0.26 -15.06 14.59
C ARG A 85 -1.10 -13.84 14.18
N LEU A 86 -0.68 -13.09 13.19
CA LEU A 86 -1.37 -11.88 12.70
C LEU A 86 -2.32 -12.17 11.53
N ILE A 87 -2.30 -13.38 10.94
CA ILE A 87 -3.15 -13.73 9.81
C ILE A 87 -4.63 -13.61 10.18
N LEU A 88 -5.05 -14.27 11.26
CA LEU A 88 -6.45 -14.22 11.70
C LEU A 88 -6.90 -12.81 12.12
N PRO A 89 -6.16 -12.06 12.97
CA PRO A 89 -6.50 -10.66 13.26
C PRO A 89 -6.61 -9.79 12.00
N SER A 90 -5.69 -9.93 11.05
CA SER A 90 -5.73 -9.13 9.80
C SER A 90 -6.91 -9.52 8.91
N LEU A 91 -7.25 -10.80 8.83
CA LEU A 91 -8.43 -11.25 8.10
C LEU A 91 -9.71 -10.68 8.74
N LEU A 92 -9.85 -10.71 10.05
CA LEU A 92 -10.99 -10.13 10.74
C LEU A 92 -11.04 -8.60 10.54
N THR A 93 -9.91 -7.92 10.64
CA THR A 93 -9.83 -6.47 10.36
C THR A 93 -10.23 -6.17 8.92
N PHE A 94 -9.75 -6.95 7.96
CA PHE A 94 -10.14 -6.81 6.56
C PHE A 94 -11.65 -6.95 6.36
N LEU A 95 -12.26 -8.01 6.93
CA LEU A 95 -13.71 -8.24 6.81
C LEU A 95 -14.54 -7.12 7.43
N LEU A 96 -14.12 -6.61 8.59
CA LEU A 96 -14.77 -5.48 9.25
C LEU A 96 -14.65 -4.20 8.43
N LEU A 97 -13.45 -3.89 7.91
CA LEU A 97 -13.21 -2.74 7.05
C LEU A 97 -14.02 -2.85 5.74
N TRP A 98 -14.03 -4.03 5.12
CA TRP A 98 -14.78 -4.26 3.91
C TRP A 98 -16.28 -4.03 4.11
N ALA A 99 -16.87 -4.59 5.16
CA ALA A 99 -18.27 -4.37 5.49
C ALA A 99 -18.56 -2.89 5.81
N ALA A 100 -17.71 -2.23 6.58
CA ALA A 100 -17.88 -0.81 6.91
C ALA A 100 -17.79 0.08 5.67
N LEU A 101 -16.77 -0.10 4.81
CA LEU A 101 -16.61 0.65 3.58
C LEU A 101 -17.76 0.38 2.60
N TYR A 102 -18.20 -0.88 2.48
CA TYR A 102 -19.37 -1.20 1.66
C TYR A 102 -20.60 -0.42 2.10
N ILE A 103 -20.90 -0.37 3.41
CA ILE A 103 -22.02 0.40 3.95
C ILE A 103 -21.85 1.89 3.66
N ILE A 104 -20.64 2.43 3.81
CA ILE A 104 -20.34 3.83 3.50
C ILE A 104 -20.61 4.10 2.02
N LEU A 105 -20.09 3.28 1.12
CA LEU A 105 -20.22 3.49 -0.31
C LEU A 105 -21.67 3.46 -0.77
N ILE A 106 -22.50 2.51 -0.29
CA ILE A 106 -23.90 2.43 -0.69
C ILE A 106 -24.79 3.53 -0.08
N LYS A 107 -24.41 4.11 1.07
CA LYS A 107 -25.22 5.11 1.75
C LYS A 107 -24.83 6.56 1.44
N PHE A 108 -23.57 6.80 1.15
CA PHE A 108 -23.00 8.14 1.08
C PHE A 108 -22.29 8.45 -0.24
N THR A 109 -22.26 7.50 -1.19
CA THR A 109 -21.65 7.71 -2.50
C THR A 109 -22.53 7.17 -3.63
N ASN A 110 -22.22 7.54 -4.86
CA ASN A 110 -22.86 7.05 -6.07
C ASN A 110 -22.03 5.95 -6.75
N SER A 111 -21.28 5.12 -5.98
CA SER A 111 -20.50 4.05 -6.55
C SER A 111 -21.39 3.05 -7.31
N THR A 112 -21.03 2.76 -8.55
CA THR A 112 -21.72 1.78 -9.40
C THR A 112 -21.31 0.33 -9.10
N VAL A 113 -20.20 0.14 -8.41
CA VAL A 113 -19.61 -1.16 -8.07
C VAL A 113 -19.11 -1.20 -6.61
N PRO A 114 -19.99 -0.94 -5.64
CA PRO A 114 -19.57 -0.72 -4.25
C PRO A 114 -18.91 -1.94 -3.60
N VAL A 115 -19.22 -3.14 -4.06
CA VAL A 115 -18.60 -4.39 -3.55
C VAL A 115 -17.11 -4.44 -3.90
N LEU A 116 -16.75 -4.17 -5.15
CA LEU A 116 -15.36 -4.17 -5.62
C LEU A 116 -14.61 -2.96 -5.07
N ASP A 117 -15.17 -1.74 -5.20
CA ASP A 117 -14.54 -0.53 -4.66
C ASP A 117 -14.21 -0.68 -3.16
N SER A 118 -15.14 -1.24 -2.35
CA SER A 118 -14.89 -1.47 -0.93
C SER A 118 -13.89 -2.58 -0.64
N PHE A 119 -13.89 -3.65 -1.45
CA PHE A 119 -12.95 -4.75 -1.33
C PHE A 119 -11.51 -4.29 -1.56
N GLY A 120 -11.25 -3.64 -2.70
CA GLY A 120 -9.93 -3.13 -3.05
C GLY A 120 -9.40 -2.14 -2.01
N ASN A 121 -10.25 -1.20 -1.55
CA ASN A 121 -9.87 -0.24 -0.50
C ASN A 121 -9.58 -0.93 0.85
N ALA A 122 -10.41 -1.88 1.30
CA ALA A 122 -10.18 -2.60 2.55
C ALA A 122 -8.88 -3.42 2.50
N LEU A 123 -8.61 -4.05 1.36
CA LEU A 123 -7.40 -4.83 1.16
C LEU A 123 -6.16 -3.92 1.10
N SER A 124 -6.26 -2.74 0.49
CA SER A 124 -5.21 -1.72 0.46
C SER A 124 -4.82 -1.23 1.86
N PHE A 125 -5.77 -1.15 2.81
CA PHE A 125 -5.45 -0.82 4.21
C PHE A 125 -4.52 -1.84 4.84
N ILE A 126 -4.79 -3.13 4.62
CA ILE A 126 -3.92 -4.22 5.10
C ILE A 126 -2.58 -4.18 4.37
N GLY A 127 -2.59 -3.92 3.05
CA GLY A 127 -1.39 -3.80 2.20
C GLY A 127 -0.45 -2.70 2.70
N LEU A 128 -0.95 -1.49 2.92
CA LEU A 128 -0.17 -0.36 3.43
C LEU A 128 0.41 -0.63 4.82
N TRP A 129 -0.36 -1.26 5.71
CA TRP A 129 0.15 -1.64 7.02
C TRP A 129 1.25 -2.70 6.90
N ALA A 130 1.07 -3.72 6.07
CA ALA A 130 2.07 -4.76 5.83
C ALA A 130 3.34 -4.19 5.17
N LEU A 131 3.20 -3.23 4.24
CA LEU A 131 4.30 -2.47 3.64
C LEU A 131 5.05 -1.65 4.71
N ALA A 132 4.33 -0.94 5.59
CA ALA A 132 4.96 -0.18 6.68
C ALA A 132 5.79 -1.07 7.60
N LYS A 133 5.36 -2.33 7.82
CA LYS A 133 6.12 -3.33 8.60
C LYS A 133 7.23 -4.02 7.79
N LYS A 134 7.41 -3.69 6.52
CA LYS A 134 8.32 -4.38 5.58
C LYS A 134 8.06 -5.90 5.51
N TYR A 135 6.81 -6.34 5.56
CA TYR A 135 6.47 -7.74 5.35
C TYR A 135 6.49 -8.07 3.86
N ILE A 136 7.16 -9.16 3.47
CA ILE A 136 7.27 -9.55 2.06
C ILE A 136 5.90 -9.89 1.46
N GLU A 137 4.99 -10.43 2.26
CA GLU A 137 3.67 -10.85 1.83
C GLU A 137 2.76 -9.68 1.41
N GLN A 138 3.14 -8.43 1.71
CA GLN A 138 2.45 -7.26 1.19
C GLN A 138 2.36 -7.25 -0.34
N TRP A 139 3.35 -7.84 -1.03
CA TRP A 139 3.34 -7.93 -2.49
C TRP A 139 2.19 -8.79 -3.02
N TRP A 140 1.81 -9.86 -2.31
CA TRP A 140 0.63 -10.66 -2.67
C TRP A 140 -0.66 -9.86 -2.56
N ILE A 141 -0.74 -8.98 -1.57
CA ILE A 141 -1.89 -8.08 -1.39
C ILE A 141 -1.99 -7.13 -2.58
N TRP A 142 -0.87 -6.49 -2.96
CA TRP A 142 -0.85 -5.58 -4.11
C TRP A 142 -1.14 -6.28 -5.43
N ILE A 143 -0.64 -7.50 -5.65
CA ILE A 143 -1.00 -8.28 -6.85
C ILE A 143 -2.52 -8.45 -6.94
N VAL A 144 -3.20 -8.78 -5.85
CA VAL A 144 -4.67 -8.95 -5.84
C VAL A 144 -5.37 -7.62 -6.09
N VAL A 145 -4.97 -6.55 -5.40
CA VAL A 145 -5.54 -5.20 -5.55
C VAL A 145 -5.35 -4.68 -6.98
N ASP A 146 -4.15 -4.80 -7.52
CA ASP A 146 -3.83 -4.28 -8.85
C ASP A 146 -4.57 -5.04 -9.96
N ILE A 147 -4.73 -6.38 -9.84
CA ILE A 147 -5.52 -7.17 -10.79
C ILE A 147 -7.00 -6.79 -10.70
N GLU A 148 -7.52 -6.64 -9.49
CA GLU A 148 -8.90 -6.22 -9.26
C GLU A 148 -9.16 -4.84 -9.86
N LEU A 149 -8.30 -3.86 -9.59
CA LEU A 149 -8.41 -2.51 -10.13
C LEU A 149 -8.23 -2.48 -11.66
N ALA A 150 -7.30 -3.28 -12.22
CA ALA A 150 -7.17 -3.39 -13.67
C ALA A 150 -8.49 -3.87 -14.31
N GLY A 151 -9.10 -4.91 -13.75
CA GLY A 151 -10.40 -5.41 -14.19
C GLY A 151 -11.53 -4.38 -14.05
N LEU A 152 -11.55 -3.69 -12.90
CA LEU A 152 -12.53 -2.64 -12.63
C LEU A 152 -12.43 -1.47 -13.64
N TYR A 153 -11.22 -1.03 -13.98
CA TYR A 153 -11.01 0.05 -14.94
C TYR A 153 -11.27 -0.38 -16.39
N VAL A 154 -11.10 -1.67 -16.72
CA VAL A 154 -11.60 -2.20 -18.00
C VAL A 154 -13.14 -2.11 -18.04
N TYR A 155 -13.82 -2.53 -16.97
CA TYR A 155 -15.28 -2.43 -16.87
C TYR A 155 -15.79 -0.97 -16.94
N LYS A 156 -15.06 -0.02 -16.34
CA LYS A 156 -15.38 1.42 -16.39
C LYS A 156 -14.99 2.10 -17.72
N GLU A 157 -14.49 1.36 -18.69
CA GLU A 157 -14.04 1.87 -20.00
C GLU A 157 -12.90 2.91 -19.90
N ILE A 158 -11.98 2.75 -18.93
CA ILE A 158 -10.80 3.60 -18.73
C ILE A 158 -9.54 2.78 -19.02
N PRO A 159 -9.23 2.46 -20.30
CA PRO A 159 -8.22 1.48 -20.68
C PRO A 159 -6.80 1.90 -20.28
N PHE A 160 -6.50 3.20 -20.26
CA PHE A 160 -5.18 3.70 -19.86
C PHE A 160 -4.87 3.38 -18.40
N THR A 161 -5.82 3.64 -17.50
CA THR A 161 -5.68 3.35 -16.07
C THR A 161 -5.66 1.84 -15.82
N ALA A 162 -6.48 1.08 -16.54
CA ALA A 162 -6.45 -0.39 -16.50
C ALA A 162 -5.07 -0.94 -16.85
N GLY A 163 -4.44 -0.43 -17.91
CA GLY A 163 -3.09 -0.80 -18.32
C GLY A 163 -2.04 -0.45 -17.26
N LEU A 164 -2.19 0.68 -16.57
CA LEU A 164 -1.30 1.10 -15.48
C LEU A 164 -1.36 0.12 -14.29
N TYR A 165 -2.56 -0.27 -13.86
CA TYR A 165 -2.70 -1.25 -12.77
C TYR A 165 -2.26 -2.66 -13.17
N ALA A 166 -2.49 -3.07 -14.41
CA ALA A 166 -1.92 -4.32 -14.93
C ALA A 166 -0.37 -4.29 -14.89
N PHE A 167 0.23 -3.16 -15.22
CA PHE A 167 1.68 -2.96 -15.08
C PHE A 167 2.14 -3.00 -13.61
N TYR A 168 1.38 -2.41 -12.69
CA TYR A 168 1.69 -2.48 -11.25
C TYR A 168 1.65 -3.92 -10.73
N ALA A 169 0.68 -4.74 -11.15
CA ALA A 169 0.64 -6.16 -10.81
C ALA A 169 1.92 -6.91 -11.24
N VAL A 170 2.45 -6.62 -12.45
CA VAL A 170 3.70 -7.20 -12.93
C VAL A 170 4.89 -6.76 -12.06
N ILE A 171 4.98 -5.46 -11.73
CA ILE A 171 6.02 -4.95 -10.84
C ILE A 171 5.91 -5.54 -9.44
N ALA A 172 4.69 -5.76 -8.93
CA ALA A 172 4.48 -6.39 -7.63
C ALA A 172 5.04 -7.83 -7.59
N VAL A 173 4.86 -8.61 -8.66
CA VAL A 173 5.51 -9.92 -8.80
C VAL A 173 7.03 -9.81 -8.76
N ALA A 174 7.62 -8.88 -9.52
CA ALA A 174 9.05 -8.65 -9.52
C ALA A 174 9.57 -8.18 -8.14
N GLY A 175 8.79 -7.31 -7.46
CA GLY A 175 9.06 -6.82 -6.10
C GLY A 175 9.10 -7.95 -5.07
N TYR A 176 8.14 -8.88 -5.14
CA TYR A 176 8.14 -10.08 -4.30
C TYR A 176 9.43 -10.88 -4.44
N TYR A 177 9.85 -11.19 -5.67
CA TYR A 177 11.07 -11.96 -5.90
C TYR A 177 12.33 -11.21 -5.44
N LYS A 178 12.38 -9.89 -5.64
CA LYS A 178 13.49 -9.07 -5.15
C LYS A 178 13.58 -9.08 -3.62
N TRP A 179 12.46 -8.81 -2.93
CA TRP A 179 12.45 -8.80 -1.46
C TRP A 179 12.71 -10.18 -0.88
N ARG A 180 12.28 -11.25 -1.55
CA ARG A 180 12.58 -12.63 -1.16
C ARG A 180 14.08 -12.94 -1.19
N ARG A 181 14.80 -12.45 -2.21
CA ARG A 181 16.26 -12.59 -2.27
C ARG A 181 16.94 -11.89 -1.10
N SER A 182 16.48 -10.72 -0.70
CA SER A 182 17.00 -9.98 0.45
C SER A 182 16.80 -10.71 1.79
N LEU A 183 15.77 -11.56 1.92
CA LEU A 183 15.60 -12.43 3.09
C LEU A 183 16.64 -13.53 3.17
N THR A 184 17.03 -14.10 2.02
CA THR A 184 17.97 -15.24 1.94
C THR A 184 19.44 -14.81 2.06
N GLN A 185 19.74 -13.55 1.73
CA GLN A 185 21.12 -13.02 1.72
C GLN A 185 21.56 -12.44 3.07
N ARG A 186 20.71 -12.45 4.10
CA ARG A 186 21.15 -12.02 5.44
C ARG A 186 22.05 -13.08 6.06
N PRO A 187 23.28 -12.70 6.49
CA PRO A 187 24.07 -13.57 7.32
C PRO A 187 23.27 -13.95 8.59
N PRO A 188 23.40 -15.19 9.10
CA PRO A 188 22.86 -15.53 10.41
C PRO A 188 23.32 -14.46 11.41
N LEU A 189 22.40 -14.01 12.28
CA LEU A 189 22.78 -13.16 13.40
C LEU A 189 23.87 -13.91 14.15
N THR A 190 25.12 -13.45 14.09
CA THR A 190 26.19 -13.97 14.94
C THR A 190 25.69 -13.81 16.38
N PRO A 191 25.66 -14.91 17.18
CA PRO A 191 25.39 -14.77 18.59
C PRO A 191 26.39 -13.77 19.19
N PRO A 192 26.00 -13.01 20.24
CA PRO A 192 26.94 -12.15 20.94
C PRO A 192 28.19 -12.96 21.26
N LYS A 193 29.37 -12.42 20.94
CA LYS A 193 30.61 -13.06 21.37
C LYS A 193 30.54 -13.18 22.88
N GLU A 194 30.60 -14.42 23.39
CA GLU A 194 30.86 -14.71 24.80
C GLU A 194 32.20 -14.03 25.12
N GLY A 195 32.16 -12.87 25.78
CA GLY A 195 33.38 -12.15 26.17
C GLY A 195 33.19 -10.69 26.59
N ASP A 196 32.00 -10.12 26.45
CA ASP A 196 31.69 -8.76 26.94
C ASP A 196 30.76 -8.82 28.17
N ALA A 197 31.22 -9.49 29.22
CA ALA A 197 30.62 -9.45 30.55
C ALA A 197 31.53 -8.60 31.48
#